data_3dc7e0e6c8805fcf6f66741aed16414d
#
_entry.id   3dc7e0e6c8805fcf6f66741aed16414d
#
_cell.length_a   1.000
_cell.length_b   1.000
_cell.length_c   1.000
_cell.angle_alpha   90.00
_cell.angle_beta   90.00
_cell.angle_gamma   90.00
#
_symmetry.space_group_name_H-M   'P 1'
#
loop_
_entity.id
_entity.type
_entity.pdbx_description
1 polymer ?
#
loop_
_entity_poly.entity_id
_entity_poly.type
_entity_poly.pdbx_seq_one_letter_code
_entity_poly.pdbx_strand_id
1 'polypeptide(L)'
;MVQQTYSLWLWTDQRQSIDEEAALAYRWAVEPLRVKKMSLTVLITYAGALFIAAAIPGPGITAIVARALGSNFRETFFMGLGLVLGDMTYLTAVILGLAFVAQTFTEVFITIKIAGVLYLGYIAWKLWTAGLLPQDIAARKSTNIGLSFLSGLLVTLGNPKTMLFYVALVPTLIDIGNIGLRDYALLLTATFVVLIVVLVPYMLLASRARTMLKQPRALQALNRVAAGILAGTAAFIATRAA
;
A
#
# COMPACT_ATOMS: atom_id res chain seq x y z
N MET A 1 8.10 -5.48 -78.35
CA MET A 1 8.86 -6.17 -77.30
C MET A 1 9.08 -5.30 -76.06
N VAL A 2 9.12 -3.99 -76.15
CA VAL A 2 9.36 -3.07 -74.99
C VAL A 2 8.17 -2.90 -74.06
N GLN A 3 6.92 -3.01 -74.58
CA GLN A 3 5.69 -2.81 -73.79
C GLN A 3 5.35 -3.95 -72.79
N GLN A 4 5.80 -5.16 -73.05
CA GLN A 4 5.56 -6.30 -72.16
C GLN A 4 6.49 -6.33 -70.90
N THR A 5 7.66 -5.72 -70.99
CA THR A 5 8.59 -5.62 -69.87
C THR A 5 8.18 -4.58 -68.84
N TYR A 6 7.52 -3.50 -69.28
CA TYR A 6 7.03 -2.46 -68.35
C TYR A 6 5.83 -2.95 -67.49
N SER A 7 4.95 -3.77 -68.04
CA SER A 7 3.81 -4.30 -67.30
C SER A 7 4.22 -5.32 -66.22
N LEU A 8 5.24 -6.09 -66.46
CA LEU A 8 5.79 -7.03 -65.46
C LEU A 8 6.49 -6.31 -64.30
N TRP A 9 7.18 -5.19 -64.58
CA TRP A 9 7.85 -4.39 -63.58
C TRP A 9 6.85 -3.70 -62.62
N LEU A 10 5.81 -3.10 -63.15
CA LEU A 10 4.73 -2.51 -62.36
C LEU A 10 3.99 -3.53 -61.49
N TRP A 11 3.84 -4.77 -61.97
CA TRP A 11 3.17 -5.85 -61.27
C TRP A 11 4.02 -6.42 -60.13
N THR A 12 5.34 -6.46 -60.27
CA THR A 12 6.26 -6.91 -59.22
C THR A 12 6.42 -5.85 -58.12
N ASP A 13 6.47 -4.58 -58.47
CA ASP A 13 6.60 -3.47 -57.56
C ASP A 13 5.31 -3.31 -56.70
N GLN A 14 4.15 -3.46 -57.35
CA GLN A 14 2.86 -3.39 -56.65
C GLN A 14 2.59 -4.59 -55.75
N ARG A 15 3.08 -5.76 -56.06
CA ARG A 15 3.04 -6.93 -55.18
C ARG A 15 3.96 -6.75 -53.94
N GLN A 16 5.15 -6.23 -54.15
CA GLN A 16 6.06 -5.99 -53.06
C GLN A 16 5.51 -4.96 -52.06
N SER A 17 4.86 -3.88 -52.52
CA SER A 17 4.23 -2.90 -51.68
C SER A 17 3.03 -3.45 -50.88
N ILE A 18 2.21 -4.31 -51.52
CA ILE A 18 1.07 -4.96 -50.87
C ILE A 18 1.56 -5.97 -49.81
N ASP A 19 2.64 -6.70 -50.09
CA ASP A 19 3.22 -7.64 -49.15
C ASP A 19 3.88 -6.93 -47.96
N GLU A 20 4.52 -5.76 -48.16
CA GLU A 20 5.04 -4.93 -47.10
C GLU A 20 3.93 -4.29 -46.23
N GLU A 21 2.88 -3.75 -46.82
CA GLU A 21 1.73 -3.24 -46.09
C GLU A 21 0.99 -4.34 -45.32
N ALA A 22 0.82 -5.52 -45.93
CA ALA A 22 0.22 -6.67 -45.24
C ALA A 22 1.13 -7.20 -44.13
N ALA A 23 2.45 -7.20 -44.31
CA ALA A 23 3.42 -7.55 -43.27
C ALA A 23 3.47 -6.53 -42.14
N LEU A 24 3.35 -5.23 -42.47
CA LEU A 24 3.21 -4.17 -41.48
C LEU A 24 1.89 -4.29 -40.71
N ALA A 25 0.77 -4.46 -41.40
CA ALA A 25 -0.54 -4.67 -40.81
C ALA A 25 -0.57 -5.93 -39.92
N TYR A 26 0.03 -7.02 -40.42
CA TYR A 26 0.22 -8.23 -39.59
C TYR A 26 1.12 -7.98 -38.38
N ARG A 27 2.19 -7.24 -38.55
CA ARG A 27 3.09 -6.83 -37.45
C ARG A 27 2.36 -5.97 -36.41
N TRP A 28 1.52 -5.02 -36.83
CA TRP A 28 0.68 -4.24 -35.94
C TRP A 28 -0.47 -5.04 -35.31
N ALA A 29 -1.01 -6.04 -36.04
CA ALA A 29 -2.11 -6.87 -35.56
C ALA A 29 -1.65 -8.06 -34.70
N VAL A 30 -0.42 -8.56 -34.89
CA VAL A 30 0.13 -9.76 -34.28
C VAL A 30 1.33 -9.45 -33.38
N GLU A 31 1.90 -8.24 -33.44
CA GLU A 31 2.78 -7.79 -32.38
C GLU A 31 1.88 -7.61 -31.15
N PRO A 32 1.66 -8.70 -30.35
CA PRO A 32 0.81 -8.56 -29.18
C PRO A 32 1.47 -7.45 -28.39
N LEU A 33 0.68 -6.58 -27.81
CA LEU A 33 1.07 -5.70 -26.72
C LEU A 33 2.10 -6.48 -25.90
N ARG A 34 3.37 -6.31 -26.19
CA ARG A 34 4.46 -6.86 -25.40
C ARG A 34 4.38 -6.09 -24.10
N VAL A 35 3.47 -6.54 -23.24
CA VAL A 35 3.43 -6.08 -21.86
C VAL A 35 4.86 -6.24 -21.37
N LYS A 36 5.57 -5.12 -21.30
CA LYS A 36 6.98 -5.11 -20.88
C LYS A 36 7.01 -5.70 -19.48
N LYS A 37 7.44 -6.95 -19.37
CA LYS A 37 7.46 -7.65 -18.08
C LYS A 37 8.20 -6.78 -17.07
N MET A 38 7.62 -6.57 -15.91
CA MET A 38 8.28 -5.87 -14.83
C MET A 38 9.62 -6.51 -14.53
N SER A 39 10.70 -5.72 -14.50
CA SER A 39 12.04 -6.23 -14.23
C SER A 39 12.15 -6.61 -12.73
N LEU A 40 12.98 -7.60 -12.44
CA LEU A 40 13.29 -7.99 -11.06
C LEU A 40 13.83 -6.80 -10.24
N THR A 41 14.59 -5.92 -10.89
CA THR A 41 15.12 -4.69 -10.25
C THR A 41 13.99 -3.78 -9.75
N VAL A 42 12.96 -3.56 -10.56
CA VAL A 42 11.78 -2.75 -10.16
C VAL A 42 11.06 -3.40 -8.99
N LEU A 43 10.86 -4.72 -9.02
CA LEU A 43 10.21 -5.44 -7.92
C LEU A 43 11.00 -5.34 -6.61
N ILE A 44 12.34 -5.51 -6.67
CA ILE A 44 13.21 -5.39 -5.49
C ILE A 44 13.22 -3.94 -4.97
N THR A 45 13.29 -2.95 -5.87
CA THR A 45 13.24 -1.53 -5.48
C THR A 45 11.91 -1.20 -4.79
N TYR A 46 10.80 -1.65 -5.34
CA TYR A 46 9.47 -1.51 -4.72
C TYR A 46 9.41 -2.18 -3.34
N ALA A 47 9.83 -3.44 -3.25
CA ALA A 47 9.82 -4.20 -1.99
C ALA A 47 10.71 -3.54 -0.93
N GLY A 48 11.90 -3.06 -1.30
CA GLY A 48 12.83 -2.34 -0.42
C GLY A 48 12.26 -1.00 0.06
N ALA A 49 11.67 -0.23 -0.84
CA ALA A 49 11.03 1.04 -0.49
C ALA A 49 9.83 0.82 0.45
N LEU A 50 8.99 -0.20 0.17
CA LEU A 50 7.88 -0.58 1.02
C LEU A 50 8.36 -1.05 2.40
N PHE A 51 9.42 -1.88 2.44
CA PHE A 51 10.02 -2.35 3.69
C PHE A 51 10.46 -1.18 4.57
N ILE A 52 11.23 -0.24 4.00
CA ILE A 52 11.69 0.95 4.74
C ILE A 52 10.50 1.78 5.22
N ALA A 53 9.55 2.05 4.34
CA ALA A 53 8.37 2.82 4.67
C ALA A 53 7.54 2.13 5.77
N ALA A 54 7.31 0.83 5.68
CA ALA A 54 6.55 0.06 6.66
C ALA A 54 7.29 -0.09 7.99
N ALA A 55 8.62 -0.28 7.98
CA ALA A 55 9.43 -0.44 9.18
C ALA A 55 9.51 0.84 10.04
N ILE A 56 9.37 2.02 9.44
CA ILE A 56 9.30 3.28 10.21
C ILE A 56 7.99 3.31 11.00
N PRO A 57 8.03 3.38 12.36
CA PRO A 57 6.82 3.40 13.17
C PRO A 57 5.85 4.52 12.75
N GLY A 58 4.60 4.16 12.58
CA GLY A 58 3.51 5.08 12.25
C GLY A 58 2.19 4.54 12.82
N PRO A 59 1.04 5.09 12.41
CA PRO A 59 -0.28 4.72 12.95
C PRO A 59 -0.55 3.21 12.92
N GLY A 60 -0.22 2.52 11.85
CA GLY A 60 -0.41 1.06 11.71
C GLY A 60 0.42 0.26 12.71
N ILE A 61 1.74 0.52 12.80
CA ILE A 61 2.64 -0.14 13.76
C ILE A 61 2.21 0.18 15.19
N THR A 62 1.90 1.43 15.50
CA THR A 62 1.45 1.84 16.83
C THR A 62 0.17 1.11 17.23
N ALA A 63 -0.79 0.98 16.32
CA ALA A 63 -2.03 0.25 16.57
C ALA A 63 -1.78 -1.26 16.80
N ILE A 64 -0.89 -1.89 16.04
CA ILE A 64 -0.48 -3.29 16.22
C ILE A 64 0.21 -3.49 17.59
N VAL A 65 1.15 -2.63 17.94
CA VAL A 65 1.84 -2.70 19.25
C VAL A 65 0.84 -2.53 20.40
N ALA A 66 -0.04 -1.52 20.31
CA ALA A 66 -1.09 -1.31 21.30
C ALA A 66 -2.02 -2.54 21.42
N ARG A 67 -2.42 -3.14 20.29
CA ARG A 67 -3.25 -4.35 20.29
C ARG A 67 -2.51 -5.54 20.90
N ALA A 68 -1.24 -5.76 20.52
CA ALA A 68 -0.41 -6.86 21.06
C ALA A 68 -0.21 -6.77 22.57
N LEU A 69 -0.09 -5.55 23.11
CA LEU A 69 0.00 -5.31 24.55
C LEU A 69 -1.34 -5.56 25.24
N GLY A 70 -2.47 -5.25 24.60
CA GLY A 70 -3.82 -5.31 25.20
C GLY A 70 -4.58 -6.60 24.94
N SER A 71 -4.18 -7.45 23.98
CA SER A 71 -4.93 -8.65 23.61
C SER A 71 -4.01 -9.84 23.31
N ASN A 72 -4.60 -10.96 22.85
CA ASN A 72 -3.83 -12.14 22.49
C ASN A 72 -3.19 -12.01 21.09
N PHE A 73 -2.18 -12.84 20.79
CA PHE A 73 -1.47 -12.84 19.52
C PHE A 73 -2.40 -13.07 18.33
N ARG A 74 -3.40 -13.94 18.48
CA ARG A 74 -4.35 -14.27 17.41
C ARG A 74 -5.14 -13.03 16.95
N GLU A 75 -5.69 -12.25 17.86
CA GLU A 75 -6.41 -11.02 17.53
C GLU A 75 -5.49 -9.99 16.89
N THR A 76 -4.27 -9.84 17.41
CA THR A 76 -3.26 -8.94 16.86
C THR A 76 -2.88 -9.35 15.44
N PHE A 77 -2.74 -10.66 15.20
CA PHE A 77 -2.42 -11.18 13.87
C PHE A 77 -3.55 -10.89 12.87
N PHE A 78 -4.81 -11.10 13.25
CA PHE A 78 -5.94 -10.76 12.38
C PHE A 78 -6.05 -9.25 12.12
N MET A 79 -5.74 -8.42 13.11
CA MET A 79 -5.61 -6.99 12.90
C MET A 79 -4.49 -6.66 11.89
N GLY A 80 -3.35 -7.35 11.98
CA GLY A 80 -2.26 -7.25 11.01
C GLY A 80 -2.68 -7.64 9.59
N LEU A 81 -3.46 -8.70 9.44
CA LEU A 81 -4.02 -9.09 8.13
C LEU A 81 -4.97 -7.99 7.59
N GLY A 82 -5.73 -7.33 8.45
CA GLY A 82 -6.55 -6.17 8.07
C GLY A 82 -5.69 -5.00 7.56
N LEU A 83 -4.59 -4.69 8.25
CA LEU A 83 -3.63 -3.68 7.79
C LEU A 83 -3.09 -4.03 6.39
N VAL A 84 -2.64 -5.27 6.22
CA VAL A 84 -2.11 -5.76 4.93
C VAL A 84 -3.14 -5.64 3.81
N LEU A 85 -4.40 -6.03 4.07
CA LEU A 85 -5.47 -5.88 3.07
C LEU A 85 -5.70 -4.40 2.71
N GLY A 86 -5.62 -3.48 3.69
CA GLY A 86 -5.70 -2.05 3.43
C GLY A 86 -4.59 -1.55 2.50
N ASP A 87 -3.36 -1.99 2.72
CA ASP A 87 -2.22 -1.69 1.83
C ASP A 87 -2.44 -2.25 0.42
N MET A 88 -2.90 -3.51 0.30
CA MET A 88 -3.23 -4.13 -0.98
C MET A 88 -4.37 -3.39 -1.69
N THR A 89 -5.33 -2.85 -0.95
CA THR A 89 -6.42 -2.02 -1.49
C THR A 89 -5.87 -0.72 -2.08
N TYR A 90 -4.95 -0.03 -1.40
CA TYR A 90 -4.30 1.15 -1.95
C TYR A 90 -3.48 0.85 -3.20
N LEU A 91 -2.68 -0.23 -3.18
CA LEU A 91 -1.92 -0.67 -4.36
C LEU A 91 -2.85 -0.92 -5.55
N THR A 92 -3.93 -1.67 -5.34
CA THR A 92 -4.94 -1.97 -6.36
C THR A 92 -5.58 -0.69 -6.89
N ALA A 93 -5.99 0.21 -5.99
CA ALA A 93 -6.60 1.47 -6.35
C ALA A 93 -5.67 2.35 -7.20
N VAL A 94 -4.39 2.40 -6.87
CA VAL A 94 -3.38 3.16 -7.64
C VAL A 94 -3.18 2.55 -9.02
N ILE A 95 -3.08 1.22 -9.11
CA ILE A 95 -2.92 0.51 -10.40
C ILE A 95 -4.18 0.69 -11.29
N LEU A 96 -5.37 0.70 -10.70
CA LEU A 96 -6.63 0.96 -11.42
C LEU A 96 -6.86 2.44 -11.76
N GLY A 97 -5.91 3.31 -11.47
CA GLY A 97 -5.95 4.72 -11.87
C GLY A 97 -6.47 5.69 -10.81
N LEU A 98 -6.49 5.31 -9.53
CA LEU A 98 -6.82 6.26 -8.45
C LEU A 98 -5.82 7.42 -8.39
N ALA A 99 -4.59 7.23 -8.88
CA ALA A 99 -3.63 8.32 -9.07
C ALA A 99 -4.17 9.41 -10.01
N PHE A 100 -4.92 9.02 -11.05
CA PHE A 100 -5.62 9.94 -11.95
C PHE A 100 -6.75 10.68 -11.23
N VAL A 101 -7.52 9.96 -10.39
CA VAL A 101 -8.60 10.55 -9.58
C VAL A 101 -8.06 11.56 -8.58
N ALA A 102 -6.95 11.25 -7.90
CA ALA A 102 -6.32 12.17 -6.94
C ALA A 102 -5.79 13.45 -7.60
N GLN A 103 -5.32 13.37 -8.84
CA GLN A 103 -4.86 14.53 -9.61
C GLN A 103 -6.03 15.34 -10.19
N THR A 104 -7.14 14.69 -10.56
CA THR A 104 -8.30 15.33 -11.20
C THR A 104 -9.28 15.89 -10.17
N PHE A 105 -9.39 15.27 -9.00
CA PHE A 105 -10.32 15.65 -7.93
C PHE A 105 -9.56 16.06 -6.66
N THR A 106 -8.80 17.15 -6.75
CA THR A 106 -7.99 17.69 -5.64
C THR A 106 -8.80 17.90 -4.35
N GLU A 107 -10.06 18.32 -4.47
CA GLU A 107 -10.94 18.54 -3.31
C GLU A 107 -11.28 17.25 -2.56
N VAL A 108 -11.52 16.15 -3.28
CA VAL A 108 -11.75 14.83 -2.66
C VAL A 108 -10.50 14.36 -1.93
N PHE A 109 -9.32 14.58 -2.51
CA PHE A 109 -8.04 14.25 -1.90
C PHE A 109 -7.79 15.06 -0.63
N ILE A 110 -8.05 16.36 -0.65
CA ILE A 110 -7.95 17.26 0.52
C ILE A 110 -8.92 16.79 1.63
N THR A 111 -10.16 16.46 1.27
CA THR A 111 -11.16 15.96 2.23
C THR A 111 -10.71 14.67 2.92
N ILE A 112 -10.18 13.69 2.16
CA ILE A 112 -9.64 12.45 2.70
C ILE A 112 -8.44 12.73 3.62
N LYS A 113 -7.57 13.66 3.24
CA LYS A 113 -6.40 14.07 4.00
C LYS A 113 -6.80 14.71 5.33
N ILE A 114 -7.75 15.64 5.32
CA ILE A 114 -8.28 16.29 6.53
C ILE A 114 -8.93 15.24 7.45
N ALA A 115 -9.77 14.37 6.91
CA ALA A 115 -10.38 13.29 7.68
C ALA A 115 -9.33 12.38 8.35
N GLY A 116 -8.25 12.06 7.63
CA GLY A 116 -7.12 11.29 8.16
C GLY A 116 -6.41 12.01 9.31
N VAL A 117 -6.14 13.31 9.18
CA VAL A 117 -5.53 14.15 10.23
C VAL A 117 -6.41 14.20 11.48
N LEU A 118 -7.72 14.44 11.31
CA LEU A 118 -8.68 14.47 12.42
C LEU A 118 -8.77 13.11 13.13
N TYR A 119 -8.78 12.03 12.36
CA TYR A 119 -8.80 10.67 12.92
C TYR A 119 -7.52 10.33 13.71
N LEU A 120 -6.34 10.68 13.19
CA LEU A 120 -5.08 10.50 13.91
C LEU A 120 -5.01 11.35 15.17
N GLY A 121 -5.50 12.59 15.11
CA GLY A 121 -5.62 13.47 16.27
C GLY A 121 -6.54 12.89 17.34
N TYR A 122 -7.69 12.33 16.94
CA TYR A 122 -8.60 11.63 17.84
C TYR A 122 -7.95 10.41 18.50
N ILE A 123 -7.23 9.58 17.75
CA ILE A 123 -6.51 8.43 18.32
C ILE A 123 -5.40 8.87 19.27
N ALA A 124 -4.62 9.90 18.90
CA ALA A 124 -3.60 10.47 19.77
C ALA A 124 -4.19 10.98 21.09
N TRP A 125 -5.28 11.73 21.03
CA TRP A 125 -6.03 12.19 22.19
C TRP A 125 -6.49 11.03 23.08
N LYS A 126 -7.08 9.99 22.47
CA LYS A 126 -7.57 8.81 23.19
C LYS A 126 -6.44 8.05 23.88
N LEU A 127 -5.29 7.89 23.24
CA LEU A 127 -4.11 7.25 23.84
C LEU A 127 -3.51 8.09 24.98
N TRP A 128 -3.53 9.42 24.84
CA TRP A 128 -3.02 10.34 25.85
C TRP A 128 -3.89 10.37 27.10
N THR A 129 -5.22 10.43 26.93
CA THR A 129 -6.18 10.62 28.03
C THR A 129 -6.58 9.31 28.71
N ALA A 130 -6.94 8.29 27.97
CA ALA A 130 -7.41 7.02 28.50
C ALA A 130 -6.25 6.02 28.72
N GLY A 131 -5.21 6.09 27.89
CA GLY A 131 -4.14 5.11 27.87
C GLY A 131 -4.64 3.69 27.56
N LEU A 132 -3.73 2.74 27.56
CA LEU A 132 -4.08 1.33 27.69
C LEU A 132 -4.07 1.02 29.19
N LEU A 133 -5.24 1.06 29.83
CA LEU A 133 -5.35 0.71 31.25
C LEU A 133 -5.08 -0.80 31.42
N PRO A 134 -4.40 -1.21 32.52
CA PRO A 134 -4.20 -2.63 32.83
C PRO A 134 -5.54 -3.41 32.91
N GLN A 135 -6.62 -2.75 33.28
CA GLN A 135 -7.97 -3.30 33.34
C GLN A 135 -8.56 -3.58 31.95
N ASP A 136 -8.27 -2.74 30.94
CA ASP A 136 -8.68 -3.00 29.54
C ASP A 136 -7.92 -4.20 28.95
N ILE A 137 -6.71 -4.44 29.44
CA ILE A 137 -5.89 -5.60 29.08
C ILE A 137 -6.50 -6.89 29.67
N ALA A 138 -7.10 -6.82 30.85
CA ALA A 138 -7.70 -7.96 31.54
C ALA A 138 -9.17 -8.23 31.15
N ALA A 139 -9.93 -7.18 30.82
CA ALA A 139 -11.40 -7.25 30.68
C ALA A 139 -11.91 -7.66 29.29
N ARG A 140 -11.11 -7.55 28.23
CA ARG A 140 -11.57 -7.91 26.87
C ARG A 140 -11.28 -9.38 26.52
N LYS A 141 -12.01 -10.29 27.17
CA LYS A 141 -12.12 -11.69 26.78
C LYS A 141 -13.00 -11.93 25.53
N SER A 142 -13.56 -10.89 24.93
CA SER A 142 -14.37 -11.05 23.73
C SER A 142 -13.46 -11.04 22.50
N THR A 143 -13.09 -12.23 22.07
CA THR A 143 -12.27 -12.52 20.88
C THR A 143 -13.08 -12.36 19.61
N ASN A 144 -13.42 -11.15 19.22
CA ASN A 144 -14.01 -10.93 17.89
C ASN A 144 -12.91 -10.66 16.86
N ILE A 145 -12.48 -11.73 16.20
CA ILE A 145 -11.46 -11.74 15.15
C ILE A 145 -11.87 -10.80 13.99
N GLY A 146 -13.15 -10.82 13.62
CA GLY A 146 -13.68 -9.96 12.56
C GLY A 146 -13.53 -8.47 12.89
N LEU A 147 -13.82 -8.07 14.13
CA LEU A 147 -13.62 -6.68 14.56
C LEU A 147 -12.14 -6.30 14.61
N SER A 148 -11.26 -7.23 14.98
CA SER A 148 -9.82 -6.99 14.96
C SER A 148 -9.32 -6.76 13.53
N PHE A 149 -9.73 -7.61 12.60
CA PHE A 149 -9.42 -7.48 11.19
C PHE A 149 -9.95 -6.15 10.61
N LEU A 150 -11.21 -5.83 10.84
CA LEU A 150 -11.82 -4.59 10.39
C LEU A 150 -11.11 -3.35 10.97
N SER A 151 -10.73 -3.42 12.26
CA SER A 151 -9.95 -2.33 12.88
C SER A 151 -8.62 -2.11 12.16
N GLY A 152 -7.90 -3.17 11.80
CA GLY A 152 -6.66 -3.06 11.04
C GLY A 152 -6.87 -2.46 9.66
N LEU A 153 -7.89 -2.92 8.94
CA LEU A 153 -8.26 -2.40 7.63
C LEU A 153 -8.55 -0.89 7.69
N LEU A 154 -9.40 -0.48 8.63
CA LEU A 154 -9.76 0.95 8.80
C LEU A 154 -8.57 1.81 9.23
N VAL A 155 -7.67 1.29 10.07
CA VAL A 155 -6.43 1.99 10.45
C VAL A 155 -5.56 2.25 9.23
N THR A 156 -5.40 1.29 8.33
CA THR A 156 -4.62 1.50 7.10
C THR A 156 -5.34 2.43 6.13
N LEU A 157 -6.62 2.22 5.88
CA LEU A 157 -7.39 3.09 4.97
C LEU A 157 -7.46 4.54 5.45
N GLY A 158 -7.47 4.77 6.77
CA GLY A 158 -7.37 6.10 7.37
C GLY A 158 -5.92 6.60 7.55
N ASN A 159 -4.90 5.84 7.14
CA ASN A 159 -3.51 6.18 7.38
C ASN A 159 -2.92 7.01 6.21
N PRO A 160 -2.72 8.33 6.39
CA PRO A 160 -2.22 9.18 5.33
C PRO A 160 -0.79 8.83 4.91
N LYS A 161 0.02 8.24 5.81
CA LYS A 161 1.36 7.77 5.47
C LYS A 161 1.29 6.65 4.41
N THR A 162 0.42 5.67 4.62
CA THR A 162 0.19 4.57 3.67
C THR A 162 -0.36 5.10 2.35
N MET A 163 -1.38 5.95 2.41
CA MET A 163 -1.96 6.56 1.23
C MET A 163 -0.91 7.31 0.39
N LEU A 164 -0.11 8.18 1.03
CA LEU A 164 0.95 8.93 0.33
C LEU A 164 2.02 8.03 -0.26
N PHE A 165 2.38 6.94 0.44
CA PHE A 165 3.31 5.96 -0.11
C PHE A 165 2.80 5.39 -1.43
N TYR A 166 1.57 4.89 -1.46
CA TYR A 166 1.03 4.28 -2.68
C TYR A 166 0.77 5.30 -3.78
N VAL A 167 0.17 6.43 -3.47
CA VAL A 167 -0.20 7.45 -4.47
C VAL A 167 1.01 8.20 -5.03
N ALA A 168 2.02 8.48 -4.20
CA ALA A 168 3.18 9.26 -4.63
C ALA A 168 4.32 8.36 -5.13
N LEU A 169 4.64 7.27 -4.43
CA LEU A 169 5.84 6.49 -4.70
C LEU A 169 5.61 5.39 -5.75
N VAL A 170 4.47 4.71 -5.72
CA VAL A 170 4.23 3.59 -6.67
C VAL A 170 4.28 4.05 -8.12
N PRO A 171 3.63 5.16 -8.52
CA PRO A 171 3.71 5.64 -9.91
C PRO A 171 5.11 6.06 -10.35
N THR A 172 5.98 6.45 -9.41
CA THR A 172 7.36 6.84 -9.73
C THR A 172 8.29 5.64 -9.94
N LEU A 173 7.95 4.50 -9.34
CA LEU A 173 8.76 3.28 -9.43
C LEU A 173 8.27 2.31 -10.51
N ILE A 174 6.99 2.35 -10.82
CA ILE A 174 6.29 1.34 -11.63
C ILE A 174 5.53 2.05 -12.75
N ASP A 175 5.73 1.59 -13.97
CA ASP A 175 4.95 2.02 -15.13
C ASP A 175 3.53 1.43 -15.07
N ILE A 176 2.62 2.16 -14.43
CA ILE A 176 1.25 1.71 -14.15
C ILE A 176 0.47 1.41 -15.44
N GLY A 177 0.74 2.16 -16.52
CA GLY A 177 0.02 2.01 -17.79
C GLY A 177 0.27 0.66 -18.49
N ASN A 178 1.32 -0.05 -18.13
CA ASN A 178 1.76 -1.28 -18.79
C ASN A 178 1.79 -2.51 -17.84
N ILE A 179 1.07 -2.47 -16.71
CA ILE A 179 1.02 -3.58 -15.75
C ILE A 179 0.09 -4.68 -16.25
N GLY A 180 0.67 -5.87 -16.50
CA GLY A 180 -0.10 -7.08 -16.75
C GLY A 180 -0.54 -7.77 -15.45
N LEU A 181 -1.48 -8.71 -15.58
CA LEU A 181 -2.01 -9.50 -14.45
C LEU A 181 -0.90 -10.20 -13.64
N ARG A 182 0.13 -10.71 -14.31
CA ARG A 182 1.28 -11.33 -13.67
C ARG A 182 2.04 -10.35 -12.79
N ASP A 183 2.32 -9.15 -13.30
CA ASP A 183 3.08 -8.13 -12.57
C ASP A 183 2.28 -7.58 -11.40
N TYR A 184 0.98 -7.42 -11.57
CA TYR A 184 0.06 -7.10 -10.48
C TYR A 184 0.06 -8.16 -9.37
N ALA A 185 -0.01 -9.45 -9.73
CA ALA A 185 0.05 -10.54 -8.76
C ALA A 185 1.41 -10.58 -8.01
N LEU A 186 2.52 -10.29 -8.71
CA LEU A 186 3.85 -10.19 -8.08
C LEU A 186 3.92 -9.02 -7.10
N LEU A 187 3.35 -7.87 -7.44
CA LEU A 187 3.30 -6.71 -6.53
C LEU A 187 2.44 -6.98 -5.30
N LEU A 188 1.27 -7.60 -5.46
CA LEU A 188 0.43 -8.02 -4.32
C LEU A 188 1.16 -9.00 -3.42
N THR A 189 1.84 -10.00 -4.01
CA THR A 189 2.62 -10.98 -3.25
C THR A 189 3.78 -10.33 -2.51
N ALA A 190 4.53 -9.44 -3.17
CA ALA A 190 5.62 -8.69 -2.54
C ALA A 190 5.10 -7.82 -1.40
N THR A 191 3.99 -7.12 -1.60
CA THR A 191 3.34 -6.31 -0.55
C THR A 191 2.97 -7.18 0.65
N PHE A 192 2.30 -8.30 0.42
CA PHE A 192 1.91 -9.22 1.49
C PHE A 192 3.13 -9.71 2.27
N VAL A 193 4.15 -10.23 1.57
CA VAL A 193 5.35 -10.80 2.20
C VAL A 193 6.11 -9.73 2.99
N VAL A 194 6.36 -8.56 2.39
CA VAL A 194 7.09 -7.46 3.05
C VAL A 194 6.36 -7.01 4.31
N LEU A 195 5.06 -6.79 4.24
CA LEU A 195 4.29 -6.34 5.40
C LEU A 195 4.24 -7.41 6.51
N ILE A 196 4.09 -8.68 6.18
CA ILE A 196 4.17 -9.76 7.19
C ILE A 196 5.56 -9.79 7.84
N VAL A 197 6.63 -9.69 7.05
CA VAL A 197 8.01 -9.65 7.57
C VAL A 197 8.25 -8.46 8.49
N VAL A 198 7.62 -7.33 8.23
CA VAL A 198 7.71 -6.14 9.10
C VAL A 198 6.81 -6.29 10.34
N LEU A 199 5.53 -6.66 10.17
CA LEU A 199 4.54 -6.64 11.26
C LEU A 199 4.77 -7.74 12.30
N VAL A 200 5.16 -8.96 11.88
CA VAL A 200 5.34 -10.09 12.80
C VAL A 200 6.36 -9.82 13.90
N PRO A 201 7.57 -9.29 13.63
CA PRO A 201 8.50 -8.89 14.68
C PRO A 201 7.91 -7.90 15.68
N TYR A 202 7.18 -6.87 15.22
CA TYR A 202 6.51 -5.92 16.11
C TYR A 202 5.48 -6.61 17.00
N MET A 203 4.67 -7.50 16.45
CA MET A 203 3.67 -8.28 17.22
C MET A 203 4.33 -9.16 18.26
N LEU A 204 5.41 -9.87 17.91
CA LEU A 204 6.13 -10.78 18.81
C LEU A 204 6.84 -10.02 19.92
N LEU A 205 7.55 -8.93 19.59
CA LEU A 205 8.24 -8.09 20.56
C LEU A 205 7.25 -7.45 21.53
N ALA A 206 6.14 -6.90 21.03
CA ALA A 206 5.13 -6.29 21.87
C ALA A 206 4.43 -7.34 22.76
N SER A 207 4.12 -8.53 22.25
CA SER A 207 3.50 -9.60 23.03
C SER A 207 4.43 -10.12 24.13
N ARG A 208 5.75 -10.19 23.89
CA ARG A 208 6.75 -10.51 24.91
C ARG A 208 6.92 -9.38 25.92
N ALA A 209 6.97 -8.14 25.45
CA ALA A 209 7.06 -6.97 26.33
C ALA A 209 5.86 -6.88 27.29
N ARG A 210 4.68 -7.33 26.89
CA ARG A 210 3.49 -7.44 27.75
C ARG A 210 3.75 -8.19 29.04
N THR A 211 4.54 -9.27 29.00
CA THR A 211 4.85 -10.07 30.19
C THR A 211 5.82 -9.34 31.11
N MET A 212 6.65 -8.45 30.57
CA MET A 212 7.63 -7.64 31.31
C MET A 212 7.06 -6.30 31.81
N LEU A 213 6.08 -5.74 31.05
CA LEU A 213 5.43 -4.44 31.33
C LEU A 213 4.24 -4.59 32.32
N LYS A 214 4.37 -5.42 33.34
CA LYS A 214 3.35 -5.52 34.41
C LYS A 214 3.26 -4.25 35.26
N GLN A 215 4.16 -3.28 35.08
CA GLN A 215 4.14 -2.02 35.83
C GLN A 215 3.31 -0.96 35.11
N PRO A 216 2.28 -0.36 35.78
CA PRO A 216 1.40 0.66 35.18
C PRO A 216 2.16 1.88 34.62
N ARG A 217 3.28 2.27 35.25
CA ARG A 217 4.12 3.42 34.84
C ARG A 217 4.80 3.19 33.49
N ALA A 218 5.30 1.98 33.21
CA ALA A 218 5.94 1.66 31.96
C ALA A 218 4.91 1.67 30.79
N LEU A 219 3.69 1.18 31.04
CA LEU A 219 2.59 1.21 30.09
C LEU A 219 2.15 2.65 29.75
N GLN A 220 2.04 3.52 30.77
CA GLN A 220 1.72 4.93 30.58
C GLN A 220 2.80 5.65 29.77
N ALA A 221 4.08 5.39 30.03
CA ALA A 221 5.18 5.96 29.27
C ALA A 221 5.10 5.55 27.79
N LEU A 222 4.86 4.26 27.51
CA LEU A 222 4.71 3.75 26.15
C LEU A 222 3.52 4.41 25.42
N ASN A 223 2.37 4.53 26.09
CA ASN A 223 1.17 5.18 25.53
C ASN A 223 1.43 6.66 25.19
N ARG A 224 2.15 7.38 26.07
CA ARG A 224 2.51 8.79 25.82
C ARG A 224 3.47 8.93 24.63
N VAL A 225 4.46 8.05 24.51
CA VAL A 225 5.35 8.02 23.36
C VAL A 225 4.57 7.74 22.05
N ALA A 226 3.70 6.73 22.07
CA ALA A 226 2.86 6.40 20.93
C ALA A 226 1.92 7.57 20.55
N ALA A 227 1.27 8.19 21.52
CA ALA A 227 0.43 9.36 21.31
C ALA A 227 1.23 10.55 20.74
N GLY A 228 2.46 10.79 21.24
CA GLY A 228 3.35 11.83 20.73
C GLY A 228 3.75 11.60 19.27
N ILE A 229 4.07 10.38 18.89
CA ILE A 229 4.38 10.01 17.49
C ILE A 229 3.17 10.25 16.59
N LEU A 230 1.98 9.83 17.00
CA LEU A 230 0.74 10.04 16.23
C LEU A 230 0.39 11.51 16.09
N ALA A 231 0.47 12.28 17.19
CA ALA A 231 0.22 13.72 17.16
C ALA A 231 1.24 14.45 16.27
N GLY A 232 2.53 14.11 16.38
CA GLY A 232 3.58 14.66 15.52
C GLY A 232 3.37 14.32 14.05
N THR A 233 2.93 13.10 13.74
CA THR A 233 2.58 12.70 12.37
C THR A 233 1.38 13.49 11.84
N ALA A 234 0.34 13.66 12.66
CA ALA A 234 -0.83 14.46 12.29
C ALA A 234 -0.46 15.93 12.03
N ALA A 235 0.35 16.54 12.92
CA ALA A 235 0.83 17.92 12.75
C ALA A 235 1.69 18.07 11.48
N PHE A 236 2.61 17.14 11.22
CA PHE A 236 3.44 17.16 10.02
C PHE A 236 2.60 17.09 8.73
N ILE A 237 1.56 16.24 8.71
CA ILE A 237 0.66 16.14 7.56
C ILE A 237 -0.17 17.42 7.41
N ALA A 238 -0.67 17.99 8.51
CA ALA A 238 -1.44 19.24 8.49
C ALA A 238 -0.63 20.40 7.92
N THR A 239 0.65 20.56 8.32
CA THR A 239 1.53 21.65 7.82
C THR A 239 1.90 21.50 6.34
N ARG A 240 1.82 20.27 5.77
CA ARG A 240 2.03 20.05 4.34
C ARG A 240 0.73 20.04 3.52
N ALA A 241 -0.40 20.29 4.17
CA ALA A 241 -1.72 20.37 3.54
C ALA A 241 -2.10 21.81 3.13
N ALA A 242 -1.44 22.78 3.75
CA ALA A 242 -1.51 24.18 3.38
C ALA A 242 -0.50 24.51 2.29
#